data_f06651703f40c14472e8c559c08d7979
#
_entry.id   f06651703f40c14472e8c559c08d7979
#
_cell.length_a   1.000
_cell.length_b   1.000
_cell.length_c   1.000
_cell.angle_alpha   90.00
_cell.angle_beta   90.00
_cell.angle_gamma   90.00
#
_symmetry.space_group_name_H-M   'P 1'
#
loop_
_entity.id
_entity.type
_entity.pdbx_description
1 polymer ?
#
loop_
_entity_poly.entity_id
_entity_poly.type
_entity_poly.pdbx_seq_one_letter_code
_entity_poly.pdbx_strand_id
1 'polypeptide(L)'
;MNLNQKDLQTIFKKSLLKKKLKINKIFINSKEAKKKSIFFAIKGKNTDGHFYAKEALQKGAEFAVVKNSYQVSQANKKNFLKVSSPLKFLEKTAQYQRKNSKGVFIGVTGSFGKTTLKFMLSFFLKKFGKTYSSPKSFNNHFGLPLSLSNTPANSKYNIFELGMSNKGEIEKLSKILNPDIGVITNIGPAHLKNLKTLKKVC
;
A
#
# COMPACT_ATOMS: atom_id res chain seq x y z
N MET A 1 -7.69 -8.39 -3.03
CA MET A 1 -6.39 -8.98 -3.33
C MET A 1 -6.46 -10.49 -3.21
N ASN A 2 -5.74 -11.25 -4.03
CA ASN A 2 -5.54 -12.69 -3.90
C ASN A 2 -4.13 -13.00 -4.43
N LEU A 3 -3.16 -13.08 -3.53
CA LEU A 3 -1.81 -13.49 -3.88
C LEU A 3 -1.65 -14.99 -3.60
N ASN A 4 -1.29 -15.76 -4.61
CA ASN A 4 -0.98 -17.16 -4.48
C ASN A 4 0.54 -17.37 -4.20
N GLN A 5 0.95 -18.60 -4.06
CA GLN A 5 2.34 -18.96 -3.81
C GLN A 5 3.30 -18.45 -4.89
N LYS A 6 2.92 -18.56 -6.18
CA LYS A 6 3.73 -18.10 -7.32
C LYS A 6 3.93 -16.59 -7.30
N ASP A 7 2.87 -15.84 -6.97
CA ASP A 7 2.94 -14.39 -6.83
C ASP A 7 3.94 -13.99 -5.72
N LEU A 8 3.87 -14.66 -4.57
CA LEU A 8 4.78 -14.40 -3.44
C LEU A 8 6.23 -14.75 -3.78
N GLN A 9 6.46 -15.85 -4.49
CA GLN A 9 7.81 -16.22 -4.96
C GLN A 9 8.37 -15.15 -5.91
N THR A 10 7.55 -14.63 -6.81
CA THR A 10 7.92 -13.55 -7.73
C THR A 10 8.27 -12.27 -6.99
N ILE A 11 7.44 -11.85 -6.03
CA ILE A 11 7.62 -10.62 -5.25
C ILE A 11 8.86 -10.72 -4.35
N PHE A 12 8.99 -11.81 -3.60
CA PHE A 12 10.04 -11.99 -2.59
C PHE A 12 11.31 -12.65 -3.13
N LYS A 13 11.29 -13.16 -4.37
CA LYS A 13 12.41 -13.89 -5.00
C LYS A 13 12.96 -15.02 -4.10
N LYS A 14 12.08 -15.68 -3.35
CA LYS A 14 12.43 -16.79 -2.44
C LYS A 14 11.51 -17.97 -2.71
N SER A 15 12.07 -19.16 -2.73
CA SER A 15 11.31 -20.41 -2.71
C SER A 15 10.71 -20.60 -1.33
N LEU A 16 9.64 -19.87 -1.03
CA LEU A 16 9.19 -19.65 0.34
C LEU A 16 8.30 -20.75 0.89
N LEU A 17 7.76 -21.65 0.07
CA LEU A 17 6.60 -22.40 0.57
C LEU A 17 6.39 -23.75 -0.11
N LYS A 18 6.37 -24.78 0.72
CA LYS A 18 5.94 -26.14 0.36
C LYS A 18 4.41 -26.34 0.34
N LYS A 19 3.58 -25.30 0.55
CA LYS A 19 2.11 -25.41 0.67
C LYS A 19 1.39 -24.44 -0.26
N LYS A 20 0.24 -24.85 -0.79
CA LYS A 20 -0.70 -23.96 -1.50
C LYS A 20 -1.12 -22.83 -0.58
N LEU A 21 -0.50 -21.67 -0.73
CA LEU A 21 -0.76 -20.48 0.07
C LEU A 21 -1.61 -19.49 -0.71
N LYS A 22 -2.55 -18.86 -0.02
CA LYS A 22 -3.40 -17.79 -0.56
C LYS A 22 -3.46 -16.66 0.44
N ILE A 23 -2.96 -15.49 0.06
CA ILE A 23 -2.97 -14.28 0.88
C ILE A 23 -4.04 -13.33 0.38
N ASN A 24 -4.91 -12.91 1.27
CA ASN A 24 -6.07 -12.06 0.96
C ASN A 24 -5.91 -10.64 1.47
N LYS A 25 -4.99 -10.38 2.40
CA LYS A 25 -4.83 -9.07 3.02
C LYS A 25 -3.37 -8.78 3.37
N ILE A 26 -2.98 -7.53 3.18
CA ILE A 26 -1.73 -6.96 3.69
C ILE A 26 -2.06 -5.86 4.67
N PHE A 27 -1.32 -5.76 5.75
CA PHE A 27 -1.50 -4.73 6.76
C PHE A 27 -0.17 -4.35 7.43
N ILE A 28 -0.16 -3.19 8.09
CA ILE A 28 0.97 -2.62 8.84
C ILE A 28 0.64 -2.39 10.32
N ASN A 29 -0.62 -2.65 10.72
CA ASN A 29 -1.08 -2.57 12.09
C ASN A 29 -1.35 -4.00 12.60
N SER A 30 -0.64 -4.45 13.63
CA SER A 30 -0.78 -5.80 14.23
C SER A 30 -2.19 -6.10 14.72
N LYS A 31 -2.97 -5.08 15.09
CA LYS A 31 -4.36 -5.23 15.52
C LYS A 31 -5.28 -5.73 14.41
N GLU A 32 -4.90 -5.55 13.13
CA GLU A 32 -5.66 -6.02 11.96
C GLU A 32 -5.27 -7.45 11.53
N ALA A 33 -4.36 -8.10 12.26
CA ALA A 33 -3.84 -9.42 11.92
C ALA A 33 -4.93 -10.49 11.90
N LYS A 34 -4.91 -11.34 10.89
CA LYS A 34 -5.84 -12.44 10.71
C LYS A 34 -5.25 -13.52 9.79
N LYS A 35 -5.89 -14.69 9.74
CA LYS A 35 -5.50 -15.78 8.82
C LYS A 35 -5.46 -15.30 7.37
N LYS A 36 -4.56 -15.86 6.58
CA LYS A 36 -4.34 -15.54 5.16
C LYS A 36 -3.92 -14.08 4.92
N SER A 37 -3.12 -13.52 5.83
CA SER A 37 -2.62 -12.17 5.72
C SER A 37 -1.12 -12.07 5.97
N ILE A 38 -0.52 -10.98 5.49
CA ILE A 38 0.90 -10.66 5.71
C ILE A 38 0.99 -9.32 6.45
N PHE A 39 1.76 -9.30 7.51
CA PHE A 39 2.13 -8.10 8.23
C PHE A 39 3.44 -7.52 7.68
N PHE A 40 3.48 -6.22 7.43
CA PHE A 40 4.70 -5.49 7.07
C PHE A 40 5.15 -4.61 8.25
N ALA A 41 6.31 -4.91 8.80
CA ALA A 41 6.92 -4.14 9.89
C ALA A 41 7.53 -2.84 9.34
N ILE A 42 6.72 -1.80 9.24
CA ILE A 42 7.16 -0.48 8.76
C ILE A 42 7.57 0.38 9.96
N LYS A 43 8.75 1.01 9.87
CA LYS A 43 9.18 2.01 10.84
C LYS A 43 8.50 3.34 10.48
N GLY A 44 7.62 3.81 11.35
CA GLY A 44 6.95 5.11 11.28
C GLY A 44 7.71 6.19 12.05
N LYS A 45 7.09 7.37 12.16
CA LYS A 45 7.63 8.52 12.90
C LYS A 45 7.66 8.26 14.40
N ASN A 46 6.58 7.70 14.96
CA ASN A 46 6.35 7.55 16.39
C ASN A 46 6.50 6.09 16.87
N THR A 47 6.45 5.11 15.96
CA THR A 47 6.50 3.69 16.33
C THR A 47 7.30 2.89 15.29
N ASP A 48 7.91 1.80 15.74
CA ASP A 48 8.54 0.84 14.85
C ASP A 48 7.71 -0.44 14.79
N GLY A 49 7.19 -0.76 13.59
CA GLY A 49 6.38 -1.95 13.35
C GLY A 49 7.07 -3.26 13.70
N HIS A 50 8.41 -3.28 13.79
CA HIS A 50 9.16 -4.48 14.17
C HIS A 50 8.83 -4.96 15.58
N PHE A 51 8.47 -4.08 16.50
CA PHE A 51 8.04 -4.46 17.85
C PHE A 51 6.76 -5.30 17.86
N TYR A 52 5.92 -5.15 16.85
CA TYR A 52 4.63 -5.82 16.74
C TYR A 52 4.63 -7.04 15.81
N ALA A 53 5.79 -7.42 15.26
CA ALA A 53 5.87 -8.50 14.28
C ALA A 53 5.51 -9.87 14.88
N LYS A 54 5.93 -10.15 16.12
CA LYS A 54 5.55 -11.38 16.84
C LYS A 54 4.05 -11.41 17.16
N GLU A 55 3.52 -10.30 17.66
CA GLU A 55 2.09 -10.14 17.97
C GLU A 55 1.21 -10.37 16.72
N ALA A 56 1.61 -9.85 15.57
CA ALA A 56 0.90 -10.06 14.32
C ALA A 56 0.82 -11.53 13.92
N LEU A 57 1.91 -12.29 14.11
CA LEU A 57 1.91 -13.74 13.87
C LEU A 57 1.03 -14.50 14.87
N GLN A 58 1.08 -14.14 16.17
CA GLN A 58 0.24 -14.74 17.21
C GLN A 58 -1.25 -14.51 16.93
N LYS A 59 -1.63 -13.36 16.37
CA LYS A 59 -2.99 -13.03 15.94
C LYS A 59 -3.41 -13.66 14.61
N GLY A 60 -2.53 -14.46 13.99
CA GLY A 60 -2.86 -15.28 12.84
C GLY A 60 -2.34 -14.80 11.49
N ALA A 61 -1.44 -13.79 11.43
CA ALA A 61 -0.74 -13.50 10.19
C ALA A 61 0.09 -14.71 9.74
N GLU A 62 0.06 -15.04 8.45
CA GLU A 62 0.86 -16.15 7.88
C GLU A 62 2.35 -15.79 7.90
N PHE A 63 2.66 -14.52 7.61
CA PHE A 63 4.03 -14.00 7.59
C PHE A 63 4.12 -12.61 8.17
N ALA A 64 5.30 -12.30 8.73
CA ALA A 64 5.73 -10.96 9.06
C ALA A 64 6.97 -10.60 8.21
N VAL A 65 6.85 -9.54 7.41
CA VAL A 65 7.97 -8.98 6.63
C VAL A 65 8.74 -8.02 7.53
N VAL A 66 10.01 -8.33 7.79
CA VAL A 66 10.89 -7.60 8.71
C VAL A 66 12.21 -7.28 8.05
N LYS A 67 12.95 -6.30 8.60
CA LYS A 67 14.30 -5.97 8.15
C LYS A 67 15.28 -7.12 8.41
N ASN A 68 16.30 -7.26 7.58
CA ASN A 68 17.35 -8.31 7.73
C ASN A 68 17.98 -8.34 9.13
N SER A 69 18.16 -7.19 9.78
CA SER A 69 18.72 -7.05 11.12
C SER A 69 17.79 -7.50 12.25
N TYR A 70 16.52 -7.82 11.96
CA TYR A 70 15.58 -8.24 12.98
C TYR A 70 15.94 -9.64 13.53
N GLN A 71 16.06 -9.73 14.87
CA GLN A 71 16.40 -11.00 15.54
C GLN A 71 15.16 -11.89 15.61
N VAL A 72 15.29 -13.11 15.12
CA VAL A 72 14.21 -14.12 15.09
C VAL A 72 14.71 -15.40 15.75
N SER A 73 13.94 -15.93 16.69
CA SER A 73 14.21 -17.26 17.27
C SER A 73 14.07 -18.35 16.21
N GLN A 74 14.82 -19.44 16.34
CA GLN A 74 14.80 -20.56 15.40
C GLN A 74 13.39 -21.16 15.22
N ALA A 75 12.62 -21.27 16.29
CA ALA A 75 11.24 -21.80 16.27
C ALA A 75 10.30 -21.06 15.32
N ASN A 76 10.47 -19.74 15.14
CA ASN A 76 9.58 -18.90 14.35
C ASN A 76 10.16 -18.47 13.00
N LYS A 77 11.38 -18.92 12.66
CA LYS A 77 12.13 -18.46 11.48
C LYS A 77 11.34 -18.57 10.17
N LYS A 78 10.54 -19.61 10.01
CA LYS A 78 9.75 -19.90 8.80
C LYS A 78 8.64 -18.88 8.51
N ASN A 79 8.15 -18.17 9.52
CA ASN A 79 7.07 -17.20 9.39
C ASN A 79 7.59 -15.76 9.21
N PHE A 80 8.92 -15.54 9.29
CA PHE A 80 9.52 -14.24 9.09
C PHE A 80 10.16 -14.13 7.70
N LEU A 81 9.73 -13.14 6.93
CA LEU A 81 10.31 -12.79 5.65
C LEU A 81 11.30 -11.63 5.85
N LYS A 82 12.58 -11.97 5.96
CA LYS A 82 13.64 -10.98 6.12
C LYS A 82 13.98 -10.33 4.77
N VAL A 83 13.98 -9.00 4.75
CA VAL A 83 14.25 -8.17 3.56
C VAL A 83 15.12 -6.96 3.92
N SER A 84 15.77 -6.34 2.95
CA SER A 84 16.55 -5.13 3.18
C SER A 84 15.71 -3.94 3.65
N SER A 85 14.50 -3.80 3.11
CA SER A 85 13.55 -2.73 3.48
C SER A 85 12.10 -3.23 3.32
N PRO A 86 11.37 -3.42 4.42
CA PRO A 86 9.95 -3.78 4.37
C PRO A 86 9.11 -2.79 3.55
N LEU A 87 9.40 -1.49 3.62
CA LEU A 87 8.70 -0.48 2.83
C LEU A 87 8.92 -0.68 1.32
N LYS A 88 10.16 -0.86 0.85
CA LYS A 88 10.44 -1.14 -0.57
C LYS A 88 9.78 -2.43 -1.04
N PHE A 89 9.64 -3.43 -0.18
CA PHE A 89 8.91 -4.65 -0.51
C PHE A 89 7.41 -4.46 -0.55
N LEU A 90 6.85 -3.58 0.29
CA LEU A 90 5.46 -3.17 0.19
C LEU A 90 5.19 -2.43 -1.14
N GLU A 91 6.08 -1.52 -1.54
CA GLU A 91 6.01 -0.83 -2.84
C GLU A 91 6.07 -1.82 -4.01
N LYS A 92 6.99 -2.81 -3.99
CA LYS A 92 7.05 -3.87 -5.00
C LYS A 92 5.76 -4.70 -5.06
N THR A 93 5.18 -5.02 -3.90
CA THR A 93 3.91 -5.75 -3.83
C THR A 93 2.78 -4.92 -4.45
N ALA A 94 2.76 -3.62 -4.18
CA ALA A 94 1.81 -2.68 -4.76
C ALA A 94 1.94 -2.60 -6.30
N GLN A 95 3.16 -2.45 -6.80
CA GLN A 95 3.44 -2.42 -8.24
C GLN A 95 3.09 -3.76 -8.92
N TYR A 96 3.36 -4.88 -8.26
CA TYR A 96 2.95 -6.19 -8.74
C TYR A 96 1.43 -6.30 -8.85
N GLN A 97 0.70 -5.86 -7.82
CA GLN A 97 -0.76 -5.84 -7.84
C GLN A 97 -1.30 -4.91 -8.94
N ARG A 98 -0.70 -3.72 -9.12
CA ARG A 98 -1.05 -2.80 -10.21
C ARG A 98 -0.90 -3.44 -11.59
N LYS A 99 0.27 -4.04 -11.85
CA LYS A 99 0.58 -4.69 -13.13
C LYS A 99 -0.37 -5.83 -13.47
N ASN A 100 -0.85 -6.57 -12.47
CA ASN A 100 -1.73 -7.72 -12.65
C ASN A 100 -3.22 -7.37 -12.54
N SER A 101 -3.58 -6.10 -12.36
CA SER A 101 -4.96 -5.63 -12.32
C SER A 101 -5.37 -5.06 -13.67
N LYS A 102 -6.54 -5.49 -14.16
CA LYS A 102 -7.10 -5.05 -15.45
C LYS A 102 -8.04 -3.83 -15.34
N GLY A 103 -8.37 -3.39 -14.14
CA GLY A 103 -9.26 -2.26 -13.91
C GLY A 103 -8.60 -0.92 -14.21
N VAL A 104 -9.41 0.13 -14.38
CA VAL A 104 -8.97 1.51 -14.55
C VAL A 104 -8.50 2.06 -13.21
N PHE A 105 -7.31 2.67 -13.17
CA PHE A 105 -6.72 3.30 -11.99
C PHE A 105 -6.75 4.82 -12.12
N ILE A 106 -7.38 5.46 -11.15
CA ILE A 106 -7.56 6.92 -11.09
C ILE A 106 -6.76 7.46 -9.92
N GLY A 107 -5.82 8.34 -10.20
CA GLY A 107 -5.04 9.06 -9.20
C GLY A 107 -5.61 10.47 -9.01
N VAL A 108 -5.98 10.83 -7.77
CA VAL A 108 -6.53 12.15 -7.42
C VAL A 108 -5.53 12.89 -6.55
N THR A 109 -5.09 14.06 -7.00
CA THR A 109 -4.24 14.96 -6.22
C THR A 109 -4.76 16.40 -6.24
N GLY A 110 -4.04 17.31 -5.60
CA GLY A 110 -4.37 18.74 -5.52
C GLY A 110 -4.27 19.28 -4.09
N SER A 111 -4.43 20.57 -3.91
CA SER A 111 -4.33 21.22 -2.60
C SER A 111 -5.51 20.88 -1.70
N PHE A 112 -6.73 20.98 -2.23
CA PHE A 112 -7.98 20.76 -1.51
C PHE A 112 -8.92 19.84 -2.29
N GLY A 113 -9.93 19.25 -1.64
CA GLY A 113 -10.99 18.47 -2.27
C GLY A 113 -10.63 17.06 -2.74
N LYS A 114 -9.38 16.60 -2.59
CA LYS A 114 -8.94 15.25 -2.99
C LYS A 114 -9.82 14.13 -2.43
N THR A 115 -10.02 14.13 -1.14
CA THR A 115 -10.80 13.11 -0.44
C THR A 115 -12.28 13.16 -0.83
N THR A 116 -12.83 14.36 -0.97
CA THR A 116 -14.21 14.57 -1.43
C THR A 116 -14.40 14.00 -2.82
N LEU A 117 -13.54 14.39 -3.78
CA LEU A 117 -13.62 13.88 -5.15
C LEU A 117 -13.44 12.37 -5.21
N LYS A 118 -12.52 11.79 -4.44
CA LYS A 118 -12.34 10.34 -4.32
C LYS A 118 -13.65 9.65 -3.91
N PHE A 119 -14.35 10.18 -2.91
CA PHE A 119 -15.62 9.61 -2.46
C PHE A 119 -16.72 9.79 -3.50
N MET A 120 -16.83 10.95 -4.13
CA MET A 120 -17.80 11.19 -5.21
C MET A 120 -17.58 10.23 -6.38
N LEU A 121 -16.34 10.11 -6.87
CA LEU A 121 -16.00 9.15 -7.93
C LEU A 121 -16.32 7.71 -7.50
N SER A 122 -15.99 7.34 -6.27
CA SER A 122 -16.31 6.01 -5.75
C SER A 122 -17.81 5.74 -5.71
N PHE A 123 -18.61 6.74 -5.32
CA PHE A 123 -20.07 6.62 -5.27
C PHE A 123 -20.67 6.45 -6.68
N PHE A 124 -20.29 7.29 -7.63
CA PHE A 124 -20.83 7.24 -8.98
C PHE A 124 -20.36 6.02 -9.76
N LEU A 125 -19.07 5.69 -9.72
CA LEU A 125 -18.50 4.59 -10.49
C LEU A 125 -18.98 3.21 -10.01
N LYS A 126 -19.45 3.08 -8.78
CA LYS A 126 -20.10 1.84 -8.29
C LYS A 126 -21.34 1.44 -9.11
N LYS A 127 -22.01 2.40 -9.73
CA LYS A 127 -23.17 2.13 -10.62
C LYS A 127 -22.74 1.44 -11.94
N PHE A 128 -21.47 1.59 -12.33
CA PHE A 128 -20.92 1.06 -13.59
C PHE A 128 -20.02 -0.15 -13.41
N GLY A 129 -19.74 -0.55 -12.17
CA GLY A 129 -18.98 -1.74 -11.88
C GLY A 129 -18.31 -1.74 -10.50
N LYS A 130 -17.71 -2.87 -10.17
CA LYS A 130 -17.03 -3.04 -8.89
C LYS A 130 -15.91 -2.00 -8.73
N THR A 131 -16.07 -1.14 -7.75
CA THR A 131 -15.20 0.00 -7.49
C THR A 131 -14.47 -0.19 -6.16
N TYR A 132 -13.17 0.06 -6.17
CA TYR A 132 -12.33 0.15 -4.98
C TYR A 132 -11.81 1.58 -4.83
N SER A 133 -11.78 2.10 -3.61
CA SER A 133 -11.11 3.36 -3.30
C SER A 133 -10.20 3.18 -2.09
N SER A 134 -9.07 3.89 -2.09
CA SER A 134 -8.15 3.85 -0.96
C SER A 134 -8.86 4.24 0.34
N PRO A 135 -8.75 3.42 1.41
CA PRO A 135 -9.42 3.70 2.67
C PRO A 135 -8.84 4.95 3.33
N LYS A 136 -9.67 5.71 4.03
CA LYS A 136 -9.27 6.91 4.78
C LYS A 136 -8.45 7.87 3.87
N SER A 137 -7.43 8.50 4.44
CA SER A 137 -6.45 9.34 3.72
C SER A 137 -5.12 8.60 3.55
N PHE A 138 -5.16 7.33 3.10
CA PHE A 138 -3.96 6.55 2.80
C PHE A 138 -3.33 7.03 1.49
N ASN A 139 -2.75 8.22 1.51
CA ASN A 139 -2.28 8.99 0.37
C ASN A 139 -0.77 9.27 0.37
N ASN A 140 -0.02 8.74 1.35
CA ASN A 140 1.41 8.97 1.52
C ASN A 140 2.26 7.75 1.12
N HIS A 141 3.59 7.84 1.34
CA HIS A 141 4.59 6.85 0.93
C HIS A 141 4.42 5.41 1.49
N PHE A 142 3.60 5.19 2.52
CA PHE A 142 3.24 3.84 2.97
C PHE A 142 1.74 3.55 2.83
N GLY A 143 0.89 4.55 2.95
CA GLY A 143 -0.56 4.39 2.83
C GLY A 143 -0.99 4.03 1.40
N LEU A 144 -0.44 4.72 0.39
CA LEU A 144 -0.71 4.40 -1.01
C LEU A 144 -0.27 2.97 -1.37
N PRO A 145 0.99 2.54 -1.12
CA PRO A 145 1.40 1.17 -1.42
C PRO A 145 0.57 0.11 -0.68
N LEU A 146 0.21 0.38 0.58
CA LEU A 146 -0.65 -0.51 1.35
C LEU A 146 -2.03 -0.67 0.72
N SER A 147 -2.66 0.44 0.35
CA SER A 147 -3.97 0.44 -0.32
C SER A 147 -3.91 -0.25 -1.67
N LEU A 148 -2.91 0.07 -2.48
CA LEU A 148 -2.71 -0.51 -3.81
C LEU A 148 -2.46 -2.02 -3.74
N SER A 149 -1.64 -2.49 -2.78
CA SER A 149 -1.43 -3.91 -2.54
C SER A 149 -2.72 -4.66 -2.20
N ASN A 150 -3.70 -3.99 -1.61
CA ASN A 150 -4.98 -4.57 -1.20
C ASN A 150 -6.10 -4.41 -2.24
N THR A 151 -5.81 -3.88 -3.42
CA THR A 151 -6.80 -3.73 -4.50
C THR A 151 -7.42 -5.09 -4.85
N PRO A 152 -8.75 -5.22 -4.89
CA PRO A 152 -9.40 -6.44 -5.32
C PRO A 152 -9.07 -6.78 -6.78
N ALA A 153 -8.78 -8.04 -7.07
CA ALA A 153 -8.36 -8.47 -8.40
C ALA A 153 -9.43 -8.23 -9.50
N ASN A 154 -10.70 -8.19 -9.11
CA ASN A 154 -11.84 -8.03 -10.02
C ASN A 154 -12.50 -6.65 -9.92
N SER A 155 -11.82 -5.63 -9.38
CA SER A 155 -12.35 -4.25 -9.41
C SER A 155 -12.17 -3.65 -10.81
N LYS A 156 -13.26 -3.04 -11.31
CA LYS A 156 -13.29 -2.34 -12.60
C LYS A 156 -12.70 -0.94 -12.48
N TYR A 157 -12.94 -0.27 -11.36
CA TYR A 157 -12.45 1.09 -11.08
C TYR A 157 -11.70 1.12 -9.75
N ASN A 158 -10.56 1.79 -9.73
CA ASN A 158 -9.67 1.85 -8.57
C ASN A 158 -9.22 3.29 -8.36
N ILE A 159 -9.67 3.93 -7.27
CA ILE A 159 -9.48 5.36 -7.03
C ILE A 159 -8.52 5.54 -5.86
N PHE A 160 -7.45 6.29 -6.08
CA PHE A 160 -6.42 6.55 -5.09
C PHE A 160 -6.19 8.04 -4.93
N GLU A 161 -6.06 8.46 -3.69
CA GLU A 161 -5.63 9.79 -3.34
C GLU A 161 -4.10 9.83 -3.23
N LEU A 162 -3.46 10.83 -3.86
CA LEU A 162 -2.04 11.11 -3.77
C LEU A 162 -1.86 12.42 -3.00
N GLY A 163 -1.22 12.32 -1.83
CA GLY A 163 -0.93 13.46 -0.98
C GLY A 163 0.55 13.81 -1.03
N MET A 164 0.88 15.06 -0.81
CA MET A 164 2.25 15.52 -0.66
C MET A 164 2.38 16.46 0.53
N SER A 165 3.58 16.52 1.08
CA SER A 165 4.04 17.54 2.01
C SER A 165 5.34 18.18 1.51
N ASN A 166 6.06 17.49 0.61
CA ASN A 166 7.35 17.90 0.08
C ASN A 166 7.39 17.74 -1.45
N LYS A 167 8.30 18.49 -2.09
CA LYS A 167 8.56 18.39 -3.53
C LYS A 167 8.95 16.95 -3.93
N GLY A 168 8.41 16.49 -5.05
CA GLY A 168 8.72 15.18 -5.64
C GLY A 168 7.94 14.00 -5.02
N GLU A 169 7.11 14.22 -4.00
CA GLU A 169 6.32 13.13 -3.41
C GLU A 169 5.21 12.65 -4.36
N ILE A 170 4.52 13.55 -5.06
CA ILE A 170 3.50 13.16 -6.06
C ILE A 170 4.13 12.33 -7.18
N GLU A 171 5.30 12.74 -7.70
CA GLU A 171 6.02 11.97 -8.72
C GLU A 171 6.33 10.55 -8.26
N LYS A 172 6.83 10.38 -7.03
CA LYS A 172 7.10 9.03 -6.47
C LYS A 172 5.83 8.20 -6.34
N LEU A 173 4.77 8.79 -5.81
CA LEU A 173 3.49 8.10 -5.63
C LEU A 173 2.84 7.76 -6.98
N SER A 174 2.91 8.64 -7.97
CA SER A 174 2.40 8.38 -9.31
C SER A 174 3.17 7.24 -10.00
N LYS A 175 4.49 7.16 -9.85
CA LYS A 175 5.30 6.04 -10.35
C LYS A 175 4.93 4.70 -9.71
N ILE A 176 4.53 4.70 -8.43
CA ILE A 176 4.06 3.48 -7.75
C ILE A 176 2.65 3.10 -8.22
N LEU A 177 1.74 4.08 -8.30
CA LEU A 177 0.36 3.86 -8.71
C LEU A 177 0.24 3.56 -10.20
N ASN A 178 1.02 4.22 -11.02
CA ASN A 178 0.94 4.21 -12.49
C ASN A 178 -0.51 4.36 -12.97
N PRO A 179 -1.17 5.52 -12.69
CA PRO A 179 -2.58 5.72 -12.97
C PRO A 179 -2.85 5.78 -14.47
N ASP A 180 -4.02 5.29 -14.88
CA ASP A 180 -4.52 5.45 -16.26
C ASP A 180 -5.12 6.86 -16.44
N ILE A 181 -5.66 7.44 -15.34
CA ILE A 181 -6.24 8.77 -15.31
C ILE A 181 -5.69 9.54 -14.10
N GLY A 182 -5.11 10.70 -14.33
CA GLY A 182 -4.70 11.65 -13.30
C GLY A 182 -5.68 12.81 -13.20
N VAL A 183 -6.10 13.16 -11.97
CA VAL A 183 -6.98 14.30 -11.71
C VAL A 183 -6.32 15.21 -10.70
N ILE A 184 -6.16 16.48 -11.07
CA ILE A 184 -5.72 17.56 -10.18
C ILE A 184 -6.97 18.39 -9.83
N THR A 185 -7.36 18.39 -8.55
CA THR A 185 -8.58 19.12 -8.12
C THR A 185 -8.40 20.62 -8.21
N ASN A 186 -7.29 21.09 -7.68
CA ASN A 186 -6.87 22.50 -7.75
C ASN A 186 -5.41 22.63 -7.29
N ILE A 187 -4.83 23.81 -7.56
CA ILE A 187 -3.53 24.23 -7.06
C ILE A 187 -3.77 25.49 -6.21
N GLY A 188 -3.48 25.40 -4.94
CA GLY A 188 -3.71 26.48 -3.98
C GLY A 188 -2.67 26.50 -2.85
N PRO A 189 -2.75 27.45 -1.93
CA PRO A 189 -1.77 27.67 -0.86
C PRO A 189 -1.85 26.58 0.22
N ALA A 190 -1.42 25.35 -0.14
CA ALA A 190 -1.33 24.23 0.78
C ALA A 190 0.14 23.88 1.03
N HIS A 191 0.44 23.41 2.25
CA HIS A 191 1.79 22.96 2.66
C HIS A 191 2.90 24.02 2.52
N LEU A 192 2.59 25.31 2.55
CA LEU A 192 3.53 26.41 2.39
C LEU A 192 4.68 26.40 3.42
N LYS A 193 4.47 25.79 4.58
CA LYS A 193 5.54 25.60 5.59
C LYS A 193 6.74 24.86 4.99
N ASN A 194 6.51 23.88 4.12
CA ASN A 194 7.57 23.06 3.51
C ASN A 194 7.92 23.52 2.10
N LEU A 195 6.92 23.96 1.32
CA LEU A 195 7.06 24.32 -0.10
C LEU A 195 7.40 25.80 -0.31
N LYS A 196 7.17 26.65 0.70
CA LYS A 196 7.52 28.08 0.78
C LYS A 196 6.75 28.97 -0.21
N THR A 197 6.49 28.57 -1.44
CA THR A 197 5.81 29.38 -2.46
C THR A 197 4.78 28.55 -3.24
N LEU A 198 3.75 29.20 -3.78
CA LEU A 198 2.75 28.55 -4.64
C LEU A 198 3.39 27.91 -5.87
N LYS A 199 4.41 28.55 -6.47
CA LYS A 199 5.17 28.00 -7.62
C LYS A 199 5.85 26.66 -7.32
N LYS A 200 6.12 26.36 -6.05
CA LYS A 200 6.69 25.04 -5.63
C LYS A 200 5.61 24.01 -5.28
N VAL A 201 4.34 24.43 -5.25
CA VAL A 201 3.19 23.51 -5.10
C VAL A 201 2.84 22.89 -6.46
N CYS A 202 3.07 23.62 -7.55
CA CYS A 202 3.04 23.12 -8.92
C CYS A 202 4.31 22.32 -9.23
#